data_7022f04d14ced28297e2d4d071453208
#
_entry.id   7022f04d14ced28297e2d4d071453208
#
_cell.length_a   1.000
_cell.length_b   1.000
_cell.length_c   1.000
_cell.angle_alpha   90.00
_cell.angle_beta   90.00
_cell.angle_gamma   90.00
#
_symmetry.space_group_name_H-M   'P 1'
#
loop_
_entity.id
_entity.type
_entity.pdbx_description
1 polymer ?
#
loop_
_entity_poly.entity_id
_entity_poly.type
_entity_poly.pdbx_seq_one_letter_code
_entity_poly.pdbx_strand_id
1 'polypeptide(L)'
;MSVVESLLQFSSTGTLLGALLMLLVLYLLSSGSKSQKEGKEPPGPKPLPLLGNLLTLDLTRPFDTFFELSKSYGNIFQVFLGPKKTVVLVGYKTVKEALVNHAEEFGDRDIAPSFRIMNDEHGIIFSNGENWKEMRRFALSNLRDFGMGKRGSEEKIIEEIQYLKGEFNKFEEKPFDTTQPVNYAVSNIISSIVYGSRFEYTDPQFTEMVDRANENVRVSGSASMMIYNIFPWLGPILKNKRIIVNNIVQSRQQMMKLINGLLETLNPQDRRGFVDSFLIRKQNDEQSGKKDSYFHEENLMMSVTDLFIAGTDTTGTTLRWGLMLMAKYPHIQDRVQEEIDRVIGGRQTVVEDRKKLPYTDAVIHETQRLANIVPMNLPHMTSCDVTFNGYFIKKGTIVVPLLTSVLKDPSEWAKPNSFYPEHFLDETGQFIKRDAFMPFSAGRRMCLGEGLARMELFLFFTSLLQSYRFTTPPGVSGDELDLKGVVGVTVNPSPHKLCAIRRS
;
A
#
# COMPACT_ATOMS: atom_id res chain seq x y z
N MET A 1 -30.83 -20.43 24.03
CA MET A 1 -31.58 -19.56 23.07
C MET A 1 -30.92 -18.20 23.11
N SER A 2 -30.45 -17.71 21.97
CA SER A 2 -29.83 -16.38 21.89
C SER A 2 -30.93 -15.30 21.92
N VAL A 3 -30.57 -14.08 22.40
CA VAL A 3 -31.46 -12.92 22.40
C VAL A 3 -32.04 -12.65 21.01
N VAL A 4 -31.31 -13.01 19.97
CA VAL A 4 -31.73 -12.88 18.54
C VAL A 4 -32.85 -13.89 18.21
N GLU A 5 -32.77 -15.11 18.68
CA GLU A 5 -33.83 -16.13 18.46
C GLU A 5 -35.12 -15.74 19.18
N SER A 6 -35.03 -15.17 20.39
CA SER A 6 -36.18 -14.64 21.11
C SER A 6 -36.83 -13.44 20.42
N LEU A 7 -36.05 -12.55 19.83
CA LEU A 7 -36.56 -11.41 19.06
C LEU A 7 -37.23 -11.84 17.74
N LEU A 8 -36.74 -12.87 17.08
CA LEU A 8 -37.33 -13.40 15.85
C LEU A 8 -38.65 -14.18 16.10
N GLN A 9 -38.82 -14.80 17.27
CA GLN A 9 -40.05 -15.50 17.63
C GLN A 9 -41.21 -14.57 18.03
N PHE A 10 -40.94 -13.34 18.44
CA PHE A 10 -41.97 -12.35 18.83
C PHE A 10 -42.32 -11.34 17.75
N SER A 11 -41.65 -11.34 16.61
CA SER A 11 -41.97 -10.39 15.52
C SER A 11 -43.10 -10.93 14.63
N SER A 12 -44.32 -10.52 14.89
CA SER A 12 -45.40 -10.68 13.91
C SER A 12 -45.03 -9.86 12.64
N THR A 13 -45.52 -10.30 11.48
CA THR A 13 -45.34 -9.57 10.20
C THR A 13 -45.70 -8.09 10.34
N GLY A 14 -46.65 -7.77 11.24
CA GLY A 14 -47.05 -6.41 11.58
C GLY A 14 -45.95 -5.59 12.31
N THR A 15 -45.17 -6.18 13.21
CA THR A 15 -44.07 -5.47 13.89
C THR A 15 -42.90 -5.19 12.93
N LEU A 16 -42.64 -6.10 12.01
CA LEU A 16 -41.63 -5.88 10.96
C LEU A 16 -42.06 -4.78 9.97
N LEU A 17 -43.33 -4.80 9.54
CA LEU A 17 -43.90 -3.76 8.70
C LEU A 17 -43.97 -2.42 9.43
N GLY A 18 -44.29 -2.38 10.71
CA GLY A 18 -44.29 -1.19 11.54
C GLY A 18 -42.90 -0.59 11.71
N ALA A 19 -41.89 -1.42 11.95
CA ALA A 19 -40.48 -0.99 12.01
C ALA A 19 -39.98 -0.45 10.66
N LEU A 20 -40.37 -1.10 9.56
CA LEU A 20 -40.02 -0.65 8.20
C LEU A 20 -40.67 0.68 7.86
N LEU A 21 -41.95 0.85 8.24
CA LEU A 21 -42.68 2.10 8.06
C LEU A 21 -42.10 3.23 8.90
N MET A 22 -41.71 2.93 10.16
CA MET A 22 -41.05 3.90 11.04
C MET A 22 -39.70 4.35 10.47
N LEU A 23 -38.88 3.41 9.98
CA LEU A 23 -37.64 3.72 9.29
C LEU A 23 -37.83 4.55 8.03
N LEU A 24 -38.87 4.25 7.25
CA LEU A 24 -39.24 5.02 6.07
C LEU A 24 -39.67 6.44 6.45
N VAL A 25 -40.47 6.60 7.50
CA VAL A 25 -40.92 7.93 8.00
C VAL A 25 -39.76 8.73 8.53
N LEU A 26 -38.88 8.11 9.33
CA LEU A 26 -37.65 8.76 9.82
C LEU A 26 -36.72 9.17 8.66
N TYR A 27 -36.64 8.38 7.63
CA TYR A 27 -35.93 8.72 6.40
C TYR A 27 -36.55 9.93 5.68
N LEU A 28 -37.87 9.92 5.49
CA LEU A 28 -38.58 11.03 4.84
C LEU A 28 -38.47 12.33 5.64
N LEU A 29 -38.50 12.26 6.96
CA LEU A 29 -38.30 13.39 7.85
C LEU A 29 -36.85 13.90 7.81
N SER A 30 -35.85 13.00 7.75
CA SER A 30 -34.43 13.37 7.67
C SER A 30 -34.05 13.95 6.30
N SER A 31 -34.69 13.49 5.23
CA SER A 31 -34.45 14.01 3.87
C SER A 31 -35.04 15.39 3.62
N GLY A 32 -35.95 15.83 4.48
CA GLY A 32 -36.57 17.17 4.43
C GLY A 32 -35.78 18.29 5.06
N SER A 33 -34.74 17.99 5.84
CA SER A 33 -33.84 18.98 6.43
C SER A 33 -32.90 19.55 5.35
N LYS A 34 -33.30 20.63 4.70
CA LYS A 34 -32.45 21.48 3.88
C LYS A 34 -31.42 22.13 4.81
N SER A 35 -30.24 21.48 5.01
CA SER A 35 -29.06 22.19 5.49
C SER A 35 -28.86 23.42 4.60
N GLN A 36 -28.65 24.59 5.19
CA GLN A 36 -28.20 25.78 4.45
C GLN A 36 -26.97 25.35 3.64
N LYS A 37 -27.10 25.38 2.31
CA LYS A 37 -26.00 24.95 1.41
C LYS A 37 -24.89 26.00 1.53
N GLU A 38 -23.86 25.66 2.23
CA GLU A 38 -22.63 26.47 2.37
C GLU A 38 -21.87 26.62 1.04
N GLY A 39 -22.31 25.95 -0.04
CA GLY A 39 -21.74 25.98 -1.38
C GLY A 39 -22.26 24.87 -2.30
N LYS A 40 -21.77 24.84 -3.52
CA LYS A 40 -22.08 23.78 -4.50
C LYS A 40 -21.30 22.52 -4.14
N GLU A 41 -22.00 21.45 -3.79
CA GLU A 41 -21.38 20.14 -3.52
C GLU A 41 -20.99 19.42 -4.83
N PRO A 42 -19.98 18.51 -4.78
CA PRO A 42 -19.66 17.65 -5.92
C PRO A 42 -20.87 16.83 -6.38
N PRO A 43 -21.05 16.59 -7.69
CA PRO A 43 -22.12 15.72 -8.19
C PRO A 43 -21.86 14.27 -7.78
N GLY A 44 -22.89 13.41 -7.91
CA GLY A 44 -22.72 11.98 -7.65
C GLY A 44 -24.04 11.21 -7.74
N PRO A 45 -23.97 9.87 -7.66
CA PRO A 45 -25.17 9.03 -7.67
C PRO A 45 -26.02 9.28 -6.42
N LYS A 46 -27.34 9.21 -6.56
CA LYS A 46 -28.26 9.36 -5.43
C LYS A 46 -28.05 8.21 -4.44
N PRO A 47 -27.77 8.52 -3.15
CA PRO A 47 -27.58 7.48 -2.15
C PRO A 47 -28.90 6.85 -1.71
N LEU A 48 -28.87 5.56 -1.43
CA LEU A 48 -29.94 4.87 -0.72
C LEU A 48 -29.87 5.14 0.79
N PRO A 49 -31.00 5.10 1.52
CA PRO A 49 -31.01 5.22 2.97
C PRO A 49 -30.08 4.19 3.60
N LEU A 50 -29.30 4.57 4.61
CA LEU A 50 -28.34 3.75 5.36
C LEU A 50 -27.22 3.12 4.53
N LEU A 51 -27.53 2.62 3.33
CA LEU A 51 -26.58 1.91 2.46
C LEU A 51 -25.75 2.87 1.59
N GLY A 52 -26.22 4.11 1.39
CA GLY A 52 -25.55 5.00 0.46
C GLY A 52 -25.53 4.43 -0.97
N ASN A 53 -24.35 4.34 -1.55
CA ASN A 53 -24.15 3.80 -2.91
C ASN A 53 -23.55 2.37 -2.92
N LEU A 54 -23.56 1.65 -1.79
CA LEU A 54 -22.89 0.33 -1.68
C LEU A 54 -23.41 -0.70 -2.69
N LEU A 55 -24.70 -0.66 -3.06
CA LEU A 55 -25.26 -1.61 -4.02
C LEU A 55 -24.82 -1.33 -5.47
N THR A 56 -24.27 -0.15 -5.75
CA THR A 56 -23.74 0.22 -7.07
C THR A 56 -22.22 -0.01 -7.19
N LEU A 57 -21.55 -0.35 -6.07
CA LEU A 57 -20.10 -0.55 -6.02
C LEU A 57 -19.75 -2.03 -6.11
N ASP A 58 -18.77 -2.36 -6.92
CA ASP A 58 -18.06 -3.63 -6.79
C ASP A 58 -17.14 -3.54 -5.55
N LEU A 59 -17.58 -4.17 -4.45
CA LEU A 59 -16.84 -4.15 -3.18
C LEU A 59 -15.52 -4.94 -3.24
N THR A 60 -15.32 -5.74 -4.28
CA THR A 60 -14.04 -6.43 -4.50
C THR A 60 -13.06 -5.57 -5.29
N ARG A 61 -13.56 -4.69 -6.15
CA ARG A 61 -12.77 -3.78 -7.01
C ARG A 61 -13.37 -2.37 -7.07
N PRO A 62 -13.48 -1.68 -5.95
CA PRO A 62 -14.19 -0.39 -5.89
C PRO A 62 -13.56 0.70 -6.78
N PHE A 63 -12.25 0.64 -7.01
CA PHE A 63 -11.54 1.57 -7.88
C PHE A 63 -11.98 1.47 -9.35
N ASP A 64 -12.38 0.29 -9.84
CA ASP A 64 -12.91 0.15 -11.20
C ASP A 64 -14.27 0.84 -11.30
N THR A 65 -15.15 0.66 -10.29
CA THR A 65 -16.45 1.35 -10.25
C THR A 65 -16.28 2.87 -10.14
N PHE A 66 -15.35 3.36 -9.31
CA PHE A 66 -15.11 4.80 -9.21
C PHE A 66 -14.60 5.38 -10.53
N PHE A 67 -13.76 4.65 -11.24
CA PHE A 67 -13.29 5.08 -12.56
C PHE A 67 -14.43 5.13 -13.60
N GLU A 68 -15.33 4.15 -13.59
CA GLU A 68 -16.53 4.19 -14.45
C GLU A 68 -17.50 5.34 -14.08
N LEU A 69 -17.74 5.57 -12.79
CA LEU A 69 -18.59 6.68 -12.33
C LEU A 69 -18.05 8.06 -12.77
N SER A 70 -16.73 8.20 -12.86
CA SER A 70 -16.13 9.46 -13.30
C SER A 70 -16.52 9.87 -14.72
N LYS A 71 -16.85 8.91 -15.58
CA LYS A 71 -17.33 9.19 -16.95
C LYS A 71 -18.68 9.94 -16.96
N SER A 72 -19.51 9.71 -15.94
CA SER A 72 -20.82 10.34 -15.80
C SER A 72 -20.79 11.61 -14.94
N TYR A 73 -19.94 11.65 -13.91
CA TYR A 73 -19.95 12.72 -12.91
C TYR A 73 -18.75 13.65 -13.00
N GLY A 74 -17.74 13.34 -13.83
CA GLY A 74 -16.55 14.14 -14.02
C GLY A 74 -15.43 13.82 -13.02
N ASN A 75 -14.42 14.66 -12.96
CA ASN A 75 -13.18 14.40 -12.23
C ASN A 75 -13.26 14.62 -10.71
N ILE A 76 -14.36 15.22 -10.23
CA ILE A 76 -14.63 15.44 -8.81
C ILE A 76 -16.08 15.08 -8.58
N PHE A 77 -16.30 13.99 -7.86
CA PHE A 77 -17.65 13.55 -7.53
C PHE A 77 -17.72 12.94 -6.14
N GLN A 78 -18.95 12.80 -5.62
CA GLN A 78 -19.16 12.21 -4.30
C GLN A 78 -19.92 10.90 -4.42
N VAL A 79 -19.58 9.99 -3.51
CA VAL A 79 -20.31 8.76 -3.24
C VAL A 79 -20.55 8.63 -1.74
N PHE A 80 -21.54 7.85 -1.37
CA PHE A 80 -21.83 7.56 0.03
C PHE A 80 -21.53 6.09 0.31
N LEU A 81 -20.53 5.85 1.16
CA LEU A 81 -20.20 4.52 1.68
C LEU A 81 -20.98 4.31 2.99
N GLY A 82 -22.18 3.76 2.88
CA GLY A 82 -23.17 3.83 3.97
C GLY A 82 -23.51 5.29 4.27
N PRO A 83 -23.42 5.74 5.54
CA PRO A 83 -23.69 7.12 5.92
C PRO A 83 -22.50 8.08 5.64
N LYS A 84 -21.30 7.56 5.31
CA LYS A 84 -20.09 8.37 5.14
C LYS A 84 -20.02 8.95 3.74
N LYS A 85 -19.99 10.30 3.65
CA LYS A 85 -19.70 11.01 2.41
C LYS A 85 -18.23 10.83 2.05
N THR A 86 -17.96 10.46 0.81
CA THR A 86 -16.62 10.29 0.25
C THR A 86 -16.54 11.06 -1.07
N VAL A 87 -15.54 11.90 -1.22
CA VAL A 87 -15.23 12.60 -2.47
C VAL A 87 -14.14 11.83 -3.21
N VAL A 88 -14.37 11.56 -4.49
CA VAL A 88 -13.40 10.87 -5.36
C VAL A 88 -12.80 11.89 -6.32
N LEU A 89 -11.45 11.91 -6.37
CA LEU A 89 -10.67 12.78 -7.26
C LEU A 89 -10.06 11.92 -8.37
N VAL A 90 -10.29 12.34 -9.63
CA VAL A 90 -9.97 11.55 -10.83
C VAL A 90 -9.11 12.33 -11.81
N GLY A 91 -8.16 11.64 -12.42
CA GLY A 91 -7.22 12.18 -13.41
C GLY A 91 -6.02 12.90 -12.80
N TYR A 92 -4.95 12.94 -13.58
CA TYR A 92 -3.65 13.47 -13.12
C TYR A 92 -3.75 14.91 -12.59
N LYS A 93 -4.35 15.82 -13.36
CA LYS A 93 -4.41 17.25 -13.00
C LYS A 93 -5.15 17.47 -11.67
N THR A 94 -6.32 16.86 -11.51
CA THR A 94 -7.16 17.00 -10.29
C THR A 94 -6.48 16.42 -9.06
N VAL A 95 -5.90 15.23 -9.19
CA VAL A 95 -5.21 14.56 -8.08
C VAL A 95 -3.95 15.33 -7.67
N LYS A 96 -3.15 15.78 -8.64
CA LYS A 96 -1.95 16.59 -8.37
C LYS A 96 -2.32 17.91 -7.69
N GLU A 97 -3.33 18.61 -8.18
CA GLU A 97 -3.79 19.88 -7.61
C GLU A 97 -4.21 19.72 -6.15
N ALA A 98 -5.01 18.70 -5.84
CA ALA A 98 -5.42 18.44 -4.47
C ALA A 98 -4.26 18.07 -3.54
N LEU A 99 -3.39 17.14 -3.97
CA LEU A 99 -2.35 16.60 -3.11
C LEU A 99 -1.11 17.50 -2.97
N VAL A 100 -0.85 18.38 -3.95
CA VAL A 100 0.34 19.25 -3.98
C VAL A 100 -0.02 20.70 -3.68
N ASN A 101 -1.00 21.27 -4.40
CA ASN A 101 -1.33 22.70 -4.25
C ASN A 101 -2.24 22.95 -3.04
N HIS A 102 -3.10 21.98 -2.67
CA HIS A 102 -3.97 21.99 -1.51
C HIS A 102 -3.55 20.96 -0.45
N ALA A 103 -2.22 20.78 -0.30
CA ALA A 103 -1.65 19.72 0.53
C ALA A 103 -2.01 19.82 2.03
N GLU A 104 -2.30 21.01 2.54
CA GLU A 104 -2.74 21.21 3.91
C GLU A 104 -4.21 20.77 4.08
N GLU A 105 -5.08 21.23 3.17
CA GLU A 105 -6.52 20.97 3.23
C GLU A 105 -6.84 19.49 3.05
N PHE A 106 -6.10 18.78 2.17
CA PHE A 106 -6.25 17.34 1.91
C PHE A 106 -5.21 16.48 2.66
N GLY A 107 -4.58 17.03 3.69
CA GLY A 107 -3.41 16.43 4.33
C GLY A 107 -3.70 15.42 5.45
N ASP A 108 -4.91 15.32 5.95
CA ASP A 108 -5.25 14.35 6.99
C ASP A 108 -5.58 12.96 6.42
N ARG A 109 -5.57 11.95 7.28
CA ARG A 109 -5.99 10.57 6.99
C ARG A 109 -7.33 10.27 7.64
N ASP A 110 -8.25 9.65 6.89
CA ASP A 110 -9.38 8.94 7.50
C ASP A 110 -8.85 7.66 8.15
N ILE A 111 -9.09 7.52 9.44
CA ILE A 111 -8.69 6.34 10.19
C ILE A 111 -9.90 5.42 10.31
N ALA A 112 -10.05 4.55 9.32
CA ALA A 112 -11.13 3.60 9.31
C ALA A 112 -11.12 2.67 10.55
N PRO A 113 -12.28 2.17 11.00
CA PRO A 113 -12.38 1.30 12.18
C PRO A 113 -11.42 0.11 12.19
N SER A 114 -11.12 -0.49 11.02
CA SER A 114 -10.15 -1.57 10.92
C SER A 114 -8.72 -1.13 11.24
N PHE A 115 -8.32 0.05 10.79
CA PHE A 115 -7.00 0.60 11.10
C PHE A 115 -6.91 1.13 12.54
N ARG A 116 -8.01 1.65 13.08
CA ARG A 116 -8.07 2.07 14.49
C ARG A 116 -7.84 0.90 15.46
N ILE A 117 -8.27 -0.31 15.12
CA ILE A 117 -7.94 -1.53 15.88
C ILE A 117 -6.42 -1.78 15.88
N MET A 118 -5.75 -1.44 14.78
CA MET A 118 -4.32 -1.72 14.60
C MET A 118 -3.44 -0.69 15.30
N ASN A 119 -3.73 0.60 15.18
CA ASN A 119 -2.77 1.66 15.52
C ASN A 119 -3.30 2.79 16.42
N ASP A 120 -4.58 2.85 16.70
CA ASP A 120 -5.21 3.85 17.58
C ASP A 120 -4.65 5.28 17.41
N GLU A 121 -4.55 5.75 16.16
CA GLU A 121 -4.04 7.08 15.77
C GLU A 121 -2.54 7.32 16.02
N HIS A 122 -1.76 6.28 16.33
CA HIS A 122 -0.31 6.35 16.49
C HIS A 122 0.44 5.97 15.19
N GLY A 123 1.76 6.10 15.21
CA GLY A 123 2.64 5.72 14.11
C GLY A 123 2.76 6.78 13.03
N ILE A 124 3.04 6.32 11.79
CA ILE A 124 3.43 7.18 10.67
C ILE A 124 2.33 7.26 9.60
N ILE A 125 1.61 6.15 9.35
CA ILE A 125 0.68 6.04 8.22
C ILE A 125 -0.68 6.63 8.56
N PHE A 126 -1.27 6.21 9.69
CA PHE A 126 -2.65 6.53 10.11
C PHE A 126 -2.70 7.46 11.32
N SER A 127 -1.74 8.33 11.50
CA SER A 127 -1.76 9.41 12.47
C SER A 127 -1.94 10.77 11.78
N ASN A 128 -2.38 11.77 12.53
CA ASN A 128 -2.65 13.13 12.05
C ASN A 128 -1.96 14.18 12.95
N GLY A 129 -2.03 15.44 12.53
CA GLY A 129 -1.56 16.58 13.33
C GLY A 129 -0.06 16.55 13.61
N GLU A 130 0.31 17.01 14.83
CA GLU A 130 1.71 17.11 15.25
C GLU A 130 2.36 15.74 15.48
N ASN A 131 1.60 14.74 15.98
CA ASN A 131 2.10 13.37 16.11
C ASN A 131 2.62 12.84 14.76
N TRP A 132 1.81 12.96 13.70
CA TRP A 132 2.23 12.57 12.38
C TRP A 132 3.47 13.33 11.88
N LYS A 133 3.52 14.63 12.08
CA LYS A 133 4.68 15.46 11.64
C LYS A 133 5.97 15.00 12.31
N GLU A 134 5.94 14.79 13.63
CA GLU A 134 7.10 14.34 14.39
C GLU A 134 7.54 12.93 13.99
N MET A 135 6.60 11.97 13.93
CA MET A 135 6.92 10.58 13.56
C MET A 135 7.43 10.48 12.12
N ARG A 136 6.80 11.19 11.17
CA ARG A 136 7.26 11.22 9.79
C ARG A 136 8.65 11.84 9.64
N ARG A 137 8.91 12.99 10.30
CA ARG A 137 10.24 13.63 10.28
C ARG A 137 11.31 12.72 10.83
N PHE A 138 11.02 12.09 11.96
CA PHE A 138 11.92 11.14 12.59
C PHE A 138 12.19 9.94 11.70
N ALA A 139 11.16 9.33 11.12
CA ALA A 139 11.31 8.19 10.22
C ALA A 139 12.11 8.54 8.96
N LEU A 140 11.84 9.69 8.33
CA LEU A 140 12.61 10.14 7.15
C LEU A 140 14.10 10.34 7.48
N SER A 141 14.42 10.89 8.65
CA SER A 141 15.81 11.05 9.10
C SER A 141 16.50 9.69 9.25
N ASN A 142 15.83 8.76 9.93
CA ASN A 142 16.38 7.43 10.16
C ASN A 142 16.51 6.61 8.86
N LEU A 143 15.53 6.69 7.96
CA LEU A 143 15.64 6.03 6.67
C LEU A 143 16.81 6.58 5.83
N ARG A 144 17.12 7.87 5.91
CA ARG A 144 18.34 8.44 5.30
C ARG A 144 19.60 7.92 5.97
N ASP A 145 19.57 7.79 7.30
CA ASP A 145 20.75 7.36 8.06
C ASP A 145 21.06 5.88 7.88
N PHE A 146 20.04 5.03 7.80
CA PHE A 146 20.18 3.57 7.74
C PHE A 146 19.79 2.95 6.40
N GLY A 147 19.12 3.67 5.51
CA GLY A 147 18.53 3.05 4.32
C GLY A 147 18.65 3.81 3.00
N MET A 148 18.45 5.11 2.95
CA MET A 148 18.32 5.78 1.66
C MET A 148 19.62 6.45 1.21
N GLY A 149 20.18 5.99 0.07
CA GLY A 149 21.28 6.67 -0.61
C GLY A 149 22.67 6.50 0.01
N LYS A 150 22.85 5.57 0.94
CA LYS A 150 24.15 5.22 1.51
C LYS A 150 24.64 3.87 1.01
N ARG A 151 25.94 3.72 0.81
CA ARG A 151 26.59 2.45 0.40
C ARG A 151 26.17 1.27 1.27
N GLY A 152 26.04 1.46 2.58
CA GLY A 152 25.68 0.38 3.50
C GLY A 152 24.29 -0.23 3.26
N SER A 153 23.33 0.52 2.67
CA SER A 153 22.02 -0.05 2.32
C SER A 153 22.06 -0.80 1.00
N GLU A 154 22.82 -0.31 0.05
CA GLU A 154 23.06 -0.99 -1.21
C GLU A 154 23.73 -2.36 -0.95
N GLU A 155 24.74 -2.40 -0.09
CA GLU A 155 25.45 -3.62 0.30
C GLU A 155 24.49 -4.63 0.95
N LYS A 156 23.63 -4.19 1.87
CA LYS A 156 22.60 -5.06 2.49
C LYS A 156 21.61 -5.64 1.47
N ILE A 157 21.17 -4.83 0.49
CA ILE A 157 20.28 -5.30 -0.57
C ILE A 157 21.00 -6.32 -1.45
N ILE A 158 22.25 -6.03 -1.84
CA ILE A 158 23.07 -6.94 -2.65
C ILE A 158 23.30 -8.27 -1.92
N GLU A 159 23.60 -8.22 -0.63
CA GLU A 159 23.74 -9.42 0.21
C GLU A 159 22.43 -10.22 0.22
N GLU A 160 21.28 -9.58 0.47
CA GLU A 160 20.00 -10.26 0.54
C GLU A 160 19.57 -10.86 -0.81
N ILE A 161 19.97 -10.24 -1.93
CA ILE A 161 19.78 -10.80 -3.27
C ILE A 161 20.50 -12.15 -3.40
N GLN A 162 21.66 -12.35 -2.81
CA GLN A 162 22.37 -13.63 -2.87
C GLN A 162 21.62 -14.72 -2.09
N TYR A 163 21.04 -14.38 -0.93
CA TYR A 163 20.18 -15.32 -0.20
C TYR A 163 18.94 -15.68 -1.02
N LEU A 164 18.28 -14.70 -1.65
CA LEU A 164 17.11 -14.95 -2.51
C LEU A 164 17.47 -15.84 -3.72
N LYS A 165 18.62 -15.59 -4.37
CA LYS A 165 19.12 -16.47 -5.44
C LYS A 165 19.37 -17.90 -4.93
N GLY A 166 19.90 -18.04 -3.71
CA GLY A 166 20.06 -19.33 -3.05
C GLY A 166 18.73 -20.07 -2.88
N GLU A 167 17.66 -19.35 -2.48
CA GLU A 167 16.33 -19.94 -2.38
C GLU A 167 15.77 -20.36 -3.75
N PHE A 168 15.91 -19.51 -4.77
CA PHE A 168 15.44 -19.85 -6.12
C PHE A 168 16.15 -21.09 -6.69
N ASN A 169 17.44 -21.25 -6.38
CA ASN A 169 18.21 -22.40 -6.83
C ASN A 169 17.74 -23.74 -6.24
N LYS A 170 17.08 -23.74 -5.07
CA LYS A 170 16.51 -24.97 -4.46
C LYS A 170 15.39 -25.57 -5.29
N PHE A 171 14.74 -24.79 -6.14
CA PHE A 171 13.66 -25.27 -7.00
C PHE A 171 14.15 -25.98 -8.28
N GLU A 172 15.47 -25.95 -8.57
CA GLU A 172 16.07 -26.68 -9.71
C GLU A 172 15.35 -26.40 -11.03
N GLU A 173 15.03 -25.13 -11.29
CA GLU A 173 14.29 -24.65 -12.46
C GLU A 173 12.84 -25.17 -12.59
N LYS A 174 12.37 -25.95 -11.61
CA LYS A 174 10.96 -26.40 -11.53
C LYS A 174 10.01 -25.25 -11.19
N PRO A 175 8.72 -25.38 -11.57
CA PRO A 175 7.73 -24.35 -11.28
C PRO A 175 7.51 -24.12 -9.76
N PHE A 176 7.65 -22.90 -9.30
CA PHE A 176 7.43 -22.52 -7.90
C PHE A 176 6.67 -21.21 -7.76
N ASP A 177 6.09 -20.97 -6.57
CA ASP A 177 5.47 -19.71 -6.19
C ASP A 177 6.52 -18.75 -5.66
N THR A 178 6.66 -17.59 -6.29
CA THR A 178 7.65 -16.58 -5.92
C THR A 178 7.27 -15.77 -4.67
N THR A 179 6.06 -15.96 -4.11
CA THR A 179 5.48 -15.11 -3.06
C THR A 179 6.33 -15.11 -1.79
N GLN A 180 6.55 -16.27 -1.20
CA GLN A 180 7.27 -16.33 0.08
C GLN A 180 8.73 -15.94 -0.05
N PRO A 181 9.53 -16.48 -0.99
CA PRO A 181 10.93 -16.11 -1.10
C PRO A 181 11.15 -14.61 -1.32
N VAL A 182 10.34 -13.99 -2.19
CA VAL A 182 10.45 -12.55 -2.46
C VAL A 182 10.03 -11.73 -1.24
N ASN A 183 8.92 -12.10 -0.58
CA ASN A 183 8.48 -11.37 0.62
C ASN A 183 9.49 -11.48 1.75
N TYR A 184 10.12 -12.63 1.96
CA TYR A 184 11.15 -12.80 2.99
C TYR A 184 12.39 -11.93 2.69
N ALA A 185 12.82 -11.87 1.43
CA ALA A 185 13.94 -11.04 1.04
C ALA A 185 13.69 -9.54 1.31
N VAL A 186 12.57 -8.99 0.83
CA VAL A 186 12.26 -7.57 1.07
C VAL A 186 11.98 -7.27 2.54
N SER A 187 11.38 -8.23 3.28
CA SER A 187 11.19 -8.10 4.74
C SER A 187 12.51 -8.02 5.51
N ASN A 188 13.53 -8.71 5.04
CA ASN A 188 14.86 -8.63 5.66
C ASN A 188 15.54 -7.28 5.42
N ILE A 189 15.31 -6.64 4.27
CA ILE A 189 15.82 -5.28 4.07
C ILE A 189 15.21 -4.33 5.10
N ILE A 190 13.89 -4.33 5.24
CA ILE A 190 13.24 -3.45 6.22
C ILE A 190 13.61 -3.85 7.67
N SER A 191 13.76 -5.14 7.97
CA SER A 191 14.24 -5.62 9.28
C SER A 191 15.63 -5.11 9.62
N SER A 192 16.54 -5.11 8.65
CA SER A 192 17.88 -4.55 8.80
C SER A 192 17.91 -3.05 9.07
N ILE A 193 16.89 -2.31 8.60
CA ILE A 193 16.74 -0.87 8.86
C ILE A 193 16.09 -0.63 10.22
N VAL A 194 15.06 -1.43 10.55
CA VAL A 194 14.27 -1.25 11.76
C VAL A 194 14.99 -1.80 13.00
N TYR A 195 15.46 -3.04 12.92
CA TYR A 195 16.07 -3.78 14.05
C TYR A 195 17.60 -3.83 14.00
N GLY A 196 18.21 -3.48 12.86
CA GLY A 196 19.66 -3.49 12.68
C GLY A 196 20.24 -4.81 12.17
N SER A 197 19.44 -5.85 11.97
CA SER A 197 19.89 -7.16 11.52
C SER A 197 18.88 -7.83 10.60
N ARG A 198 19.37 -8.76 9.76
CA ARG A 198 18.56 -9.69 8.99
C ARG A 198 18.19 -10.93 9.83
N PHE A 199 17.20 -11.68 9.37
CA PHE A 199 16.78 -12.97 9.94
C PHE A 199 17.03 -14.09 8.92
N GLU A 200 17.19 -15.32 9.40
CA GLU A 200 17.22 -16.49 8.53
C GLU A 200 15.82 -16.82 8.00
N TYR A 201 15.71 -17.25 6.74
CA TYR A 201 14.42 -17.63 6.12
C TYR A 201 13.80 -18.88 6.76
N THR A 202 14.55 -19.60 7.56
CA THR A 202 14.11 -20.77 8.32
C THR A 202 13.72 -20.43 9.77
N ASP A 203 13.92 -19.17 10.20
CA ASP A 203 13.51 -18.73 11.53
C ASP A 203 11.98 -18.64 11.63
N PRO A 204 11.32 -19.48 12.45
CA PRO A 204 9.88 -19.46 12.59
C PRO A 204 9.33 -18.12 13.07
N GLN A 205 10.08 -17.39 13.91
CA GLN A 205 9.65 -16.09 14.41
C GLN A 205 9.59 -15.06 13.26
N PHE A 206 10.56 -15.09 12.36
CA PHE A 206 10.59 -14.22 11.20
C PHE A 206 9.48 -14.58 10.19
N THR A 207 9.39 -15.85 9.81
CA THR A 207 8.41 -16.28 8.81
C THR A 207 6.97 -16.02 9.26
N GLU A 208 6.63 -16.31 10.52
CA GLU A 208 5.33 -16.00 11.09
C GLU A 208 5.05 -14.48 11.11
N MET A 209 6.05 -13.64 11.39
CA MET A 209 5.90 -12.18 11.40
C MET A 209 5.57 -11.67 10.00
N VAL A 210 6.28 -12.15 8.99
CA VAL A 210 6.05 -11.78 7.58
C VAL A 210 4.70 -12.29 7.09
N ASP A 211 4.36 -13.55 7.38
CA ASP A 211 3.10 -14.17 6.93
C ASP A 211 1.90 -13.47 7.56
N ARG A 212 1.96 -13.10 8.87
CA ARG A 212 0.91 -12.31 9.52
C ARG A 212 0.78 -10.91 8.93
N ALA A 213 1.89 -10.25 8.60
CA ALA A 213 1.85 -8.93 7.96
C ALA A 213 1.15 -9.00 6.60
N ASN A 214 1.52 -9.97 5.76
CA ASN A 214 0.90 -10.19 4.45
C ASN A 214 -0.58 -10.57 4.56
N GLU A 215 -0.94 -11.42 5.52
CA GLU A 215 -2.33 -11.78 5.77
C GLU A 215 -3.16 -10.57 6.21
N ASN A 216 -2.63 -9.73 7.08
CA ASN A 216 -3.31 -8.51 7.54
C ASN A 216 -3.57 -7.55 6.37
N VAL A 217 -2.60 -7.34 5.46
CA VAL A 217 -2.78 -6.51 4.26
C VAL A 217 -3.85 -7.10 3.36
N ARG A 218 -3.79 -8.40 3.07
CA ARG A 218 -4.77 -9.09 2.23
C ARG A 218 -6.18 -9.01 2.84
N VAL A 219 -6.32 -9.32 4.11
CA VAL A 219 -7.64 -9.37 4.79
C VAL A 219 -8.22 -7.98 4.98
N SER A 220 -7.41 -6.96 5.32
CA SER A 220 -7.87 -5.58 5.53
C SER A 220 -8.49 -4.95 4.28
N GLY A 221 -8.05 -5.34 3.09
CA GLY A 221 -8.64 -4.89 1.82
C GLY A 221 -9.86 -5.69 1.36
N SER A 222 -10.32 -6.69 2.12
CA SER A 222 -11.45 -7.53 1.73
C SER A 222 -12.80 -6.80 1.82
N ALA A 223 -13.78 -7.23 1.01
CA ALA A 223 -15.15 -6.70 1.04
C ALA A 223 -15.79 -6.74 2.44
N SER A 224 -15.53 -7.81 3.23
CA SER A 224 -16.05 -7.91 4.60
C SER A 224 -15.46 -6.87 5.54
N MET A 225 -14.19 -6.49 5.36
CA MET A 225 -13.56 -5.43 6.15
C MET A 225 -14.01 -4.03 5.66
N MET A 226 -14.31 -3.86 4.39
CA MET A 226 -14.96 -2.65 3.91
C MET A 226 -16.35 -2.49 4.57
N ILE A 227 -17.14 -3.55 4.63
CA ILE A 227 -18.43 -3.56 5.35
C ILE A 227 -18.22 -3.23 6.84
N TYR A 228 -17.20 -3.80 7.49
CA TYR A 228 -16.86 -3.48 8.88
C TYR A 228 -16.52 -1.98 9.06
N ASN A 229 -15.77 -1.40 8.14
CA ASN A 229 -15.40 0.03 8.19
C ASN A 229 -16.61 0.97 8.07
N ILE A 230 -17.67 0.49 7.43
CA ILE A 230 -18.92 1.23 7.27
C ILE A 230 -19.88 0.97 8.43
N PHE A 231 -20.00 -0.30 8.86
CA PHE A 231 -20.89 -0.79 9.90
C PHE A 231 -20.11 -1.53 11.01
N PRO A 232 -19.39 -0.82 11.91
CA PRO A 232 -18.51 -1.45 12.90
C PRO A 232 -19.23 -2.40 13.88
N TRP A 233 -20.53 -2.20 14.09
CA TRP A 233 -21.36 -3.06 14.94
C TRP A 233 -21.52 -4.51 14.42
N LEU A 234 -21.24 -4.75 13.11
CA LEU A 234 -21.17 -6.10 12.53
C LEU A 234 -19.89 -6.87 12.92
N GLY A 235 -18.92 -6.18 13.52
CA GLY A 235 -17.61 -6.78 13.86
C GLY A 235 -17.65 -8.13 14.59
N PRO A 236 -18.55 -8.38 15.55
CA PRO A 236 -18.61 -9.66 16.26
C PRO A 236 -18.85 -10.88 15.36
N ILE A 237 -19.57 -10.72 14.24
CA ILE A 237 -19.90 -11.82 13.32
C ILE A 237 -18.92 -11.97 12.17
N LEU A 238 -18.01 -11.01 11.96
CA LEU A 238 -17.09 -11.00 10.83
C LEU A 238 -15.81 -11.80 11.14
N LYS A 239 -15.60 -12.93 10.44
CA LYS A 239 -14.42 -13.78 10.58
C LYS A 239 -13.11 -13.00 10.35
N ASN A 240 -13.06 -12.17 9.30
CA ASN A 240 -11.86 -11.42 8.95
C ASN A 240 -11.42 -10.43 10.04
N LYS A 241 -12.36 -9.79 10.73
CA LYS A 241 -12.03 -8.97 11.92
C LYS A 241 -11.33 -9.79 13.00
N ARG A 242 -11.81 -11.01 13.28
CA ARG A 242 -11.20 -11.89 14.30
C ARG A 242 -9.77 -12.27 13.92
N ILE A 243 -9.54 -12.58 12.64
CA ILE A 243 -8.19 -12.86 12.11
C ILE A 243 -7.26 -11.68 12.38
N ILE A 244 -7.65 -10.46 11.96
CA ILE A 244 -6.86 -9.25 12.17
C ILE A 244 -6.55 -9.03 13.65
N VAL A 245 -7.55 -9.10 14.53
CA VAL A 245 -7.36 -8.90 15.98
C VAL A 245 -6.36 -9.91 16.55
N ASN A 246 -6.50 -11.19 16.19
CA ASN A 246 -5.59 -12.23 16.64
C ASN A 246 -4.15 -11.98 16.15
N ASN A 247 -4.00 -11.67 14.89
CA ASN A 247 -2.69 -11.35 14.27
C ASN A 247 -2.03 -10.12 14.92
N ILE A 248 -2.81 -9.09 15.25
CA ILE A 248 -2.31 -7.89 15.95
C ILE A 248 -1.77 -8.26 17.32
N VAL A 249 -2.52 -9.03 18.12
CA VAL A 249 -2.09 -9.44 19.46
C VAL A 249 -0.77 -10.22 19.41
N GLN A 250 -0.67 -11.19 18.52
CA GLN A 250 0.55 -12.00 18.35
C GLN A 250 1.72 -11.15 17.84
N SER A 251 1.50 -10.30 16.84
CA SER A 251 2.55 -9.42 16.30
C SER A 251 3.06 -8.44 17.35
N ARG A 252 2.17 -7.87 18.16
CA ARG A 252 2.52 -6.96 19.25
C ARG A 252 3.40 -7.64 20.31
N GLN A 253 3.03 -8.86 20.74
CA GLN A 253 3.83 -9.64 21.69
C GLN A 253 5.22 -9.96 21.17
N GLN A 254 5.32 -10.37 19.90
CA GLN A 254 6.59 -10.67 19.25
C GLN A 254 7.47 -9.44 19.11
N MET A 255 6.89 -8.32 18.66
CA MET A 255 7.60 -7.06 18.48
C MET A 255 8.10 -6.49 19.80
N MET A 256 7.30 -6.54 20.87
CA MET A 256 7.75 -6.14 22.20
C MET A 256 8.96 -6.95 22.68
N LYS A 257 8.96 -8.26 22.41
CA LYS A 257 10.09 -9.12 22.76
C LYS A 257 11.37 -8.70 22.01
N LEU A 258 11.26 -8.39 20.72
CA LEU A 258 12.38 -7.89 19.91
C LEU A 258 12.88 -6.52 20.43
N ILE A 259 11.98 -5.58 20.69
CA ILE A 259 12.31 -4.24 21.18
C ILE A 259 13.00 -4.33 22.56
N ASN A 260 12.51 -5.17 23.48
CA ASN A 260 13.11 -5.33 24.80
C ASN A 260 14.53 -5.93 24.70
N GLY A 261 14.75 -6.93 23.83
CA GLY A 261 16.10 -7.45 23.59
C GLY A 261 17.06 -6.40 23.01
N LEU A 262 16.56 -5.50 22.17
CA LEU A 262 17.36 -4.36 21.68
C LEU A 262 17.64 -3.32 22.77
N LEU A 263 16.67 -3.07 23.66
CA LEU A 263 16.81 -2.14 24.78
C LEU A 263 17.89 -2.61 25.79
N GLU A 264 17.95 -3.92 26.09
CA GLU A 264 18.94 -4.50 27.01
C GLU A 264 20.38 -4.31 26.52
N THR A 265 20.58 -4.24 25.20
CA THR A 265 21.88 -4.10 24.54
C THR A 265 22.08 -2.74 23.87
N LEU A 266 21.27 -1.74 24.24
CA LEU A 266 21.26 -0.41 23.62
C LEU A 266 22.59 0.32 23.86
N ASN A 267 23.28 0.70 22.79
CA ASN A 267 24.47 1.53 22.84
C ASN A 267 24.19 2.89 22.14
N PRO A 268 24.11 4.01 22.88
CA PRO A 268 23.86 5.31 22.26
C PRO A 268 24.90 5.77 21.24
N GLN A 269 26.14 5.23 21.31
CA GLN A 269 27.23 5.58 20.40
C GLN A 269 27.24 4.72 19.11
N ASP A 270 26.54 3.59 19.12
CA ASP A 270 26.49 2.67 17.98
C ASP A 270 25.05 2.21 17.74
N ARG A 271 24.31 3.01 16.99
CA ARG A 271 22.89 2.79 16.68
C ARG A 271 22.76 1.78 15.54
N ARG A 272 22.09 0.67 15.80
CA ARG A 272 21.87 -0.42 14.81
C ARG A 272 20.78 -0.09 13.79
N GLY A 273 19.72 0.60 14.22
CA GLY A 273 18.56 0.88 13.37
C GLY A 273 17.57 1.89 13.96
N PHE A 274 16.35 1.87 13.40
CA PHE A 274 15.26 2.78 13.79
C PHE A 274 14.88 2.64 15.26
N VAL A 275 14.78 1.39 15.77
CA VAL A 275 14.39 1.12 17.17
C VAL A 275 15.39 1.75 18.13
N ASP A 276 16.69 1.55 17.94
CA ASP A 276 17.73 2.15 18.79
C ASP A 276 17.62 3.68 18.79
N SER A 277 17.48 4.28 17.61
CA SER A 277 17.35 5.73 17.47
C SER A 277 16.11 6.27 18.21
N PHE A 278 15.00 5.54 18.16
CA PHE A 278 13.78 5.92 18.86
C PHE A 278 13.91 5.82 20.37
N LEU A 279 14.49 4.72 20.87
CA LEU A 279 14.74 4.49 22.30
C LEU A 279 15.68 5.55 22.89
N ILE A 280 16.76 5.89 22.18
CA ILE A 280 17.67 6.97 22.59
C ILE A 280 16.93 8.31 22.66
N ARG A 281 16.11 8.63 21.66
CA ARG A 281 15.32 9.85 21.65
C ARG A 281 14.33 9.89 22.81
N LYS A 282 13.64 8.79 23.09
CA LYS A 282 12.72 8.65 24.23
C LYS A 282 13.45 8.92 25.54
N GLN A 283 14.61 8.29 25.77
CA GLN A 283 15.41 8.48 26.98
C GLN A 283 15.87 9.94 27.14
N ASN A 284 16.29 10.59 26.06
CA ASN A 284 16.71 12.00 26.09
C ASN A 284 15.53 12.95 26.42
N ASP A 285 14.34 12.71 25.85
CA ASP A 285 13.15 13.49 26.14
C ASP A 285 12.72 13.29 27.62
N GLU A 286 12.79 12.07 28.16
CA GLU A 286 12.52 11.76 29.57
C GLU A 286 13.51 12.45 30.52
N GLN A 287 14.82 12.37 30.23
CA GLN A 287 15.87 13.01 31.03
C GLN A 287 15.77 14.55 31.02
N SER A 288 15.32 15.13 29.91
CA SER A 288 15.08 16.57 29.80
C SER A 288 13.78 17.04 30.46
N GLY A 289 12.97 16.12 30.98
CA GLY A 289 11.67 16.42 31.61
C GLY A 289 10.57 16.86 30.65
N LYS A 290 10.68 16.51 29.36
CA LYS A 290 9.69 16.84 28.33
C LYS A 290 8.41 16.03 28.53
N LYS A 291 7.36 16.65 29.04
CA LYS A 291 6.08 15.97 29.40
C LYS A 291 5.26 15.55 28.17
N ASP A 292 5.28 16.32 27.08
CA ASP A 292 4.45 16.11 25.90
C ASP A 292 5.28 15.53 24.74
N SER A 293 6.07 14.50 25.03
CA SER A 293 6.87 13.81 24.01
C SER A 293 6.01 12.83 23.21
N TYR A 294 6.12 12.87 21.90
CA TYR A 294 5.57 11.85 21.02
C TYR A 294 6.41 10.55 20.97
N PHE A 295 7.58 10.53 21.65
CA PHE A 295 8.46 9.37 21.70
C PHE A 295 8.11 8.48 22.90
N HIS A 296 6.99 7.77 22.80
CA HIS A 296 6.49 6.81 23.78
C HIS A 296 6.28 5.43 23.13
N GLU A 297 6.02 4.43 23.96
CA GLU A 297 5.99 3.02 23.56
C GLU A 297 4.98 2.75 22.41
N GLU A 298 3.76 3.31 22.50
CA GLU A 298 2.74 3.09 21.46
C GLU A 298 3.18 3.65 20.09
N ASN A 299 3.79 4.84 20.05
CA ASN A 299 4.32 5.39 18.81
C ASN A 299 5.51 4.60 18.28
N LEU A 300 6.36 4.03 19.16
CA LEU A 300 7.42 3.12 18.74
C LEU A 300 6.82 1.88 18.07
N MET A 301 5.92 1.20 18.78
CA MET A 301 5.28 -0.02 18.31
C MET A 301 4.58 0.19 16.96
N MET A 302 3.81 1.27 16.84
CA MET A 302 3.08 1.57 15.61
C MET A 302 3.99 2.01 14.47
N SER A 303 5.02 2.81 14.75
CA SER A 303 5.98 3.22 13.72
C SER A 303 6.76 2.03 13.17
N VAL A 304 7.16 1.09 14.02
CA VAL A 304 7.82 -0.16 13.61
C VAL A 304 6.88 -1.04 12.80
N THR A 305 5.62 -1.18 13.24
CA THR A 305 4.59 -1.91 12.50
C THR A 305 4.34 -1.30 11.12
N ASP A 306 4.20 0.02 11.05
CA ASP A 306 3.98 0.75 9.79
C ASP A 306 5.14 0.56 8.81
N LEU A 307 6.38 0.70 9.28
CA LEU A 307 7.59 0.52 8.46
C LEU A 307 7.70 -0.92 7.94
N PHE A 308 7.47 -1.90 8.83
CA PHE A 308 7.58 -3.31 8.48
C PHE A 308 6.54 -3.74 7.45
N ILE A 309 5.25 -3.44 7.70
CA ILE A 309 4.16 -3.81 6.79
C ILE A 309 4.33 -3.10 5.45
N ALA A 310 4.58 -1.77 5.47
CA ALA A 310 4.71 -0.99 4.24
C ALA A 310 5.92 -1.41 3.39
N GLY A 311 7.07 -1.68 4.01
CA GLY A 311 8.28 -2.08 3.30
C GLY A 311 8.22 -3.51 2.76
N THR A 312 7.54 -4.41 3.46
CA THR A 312 7.43 -5.83 3.06
C THR A 312 6.49 -6.00 1.85
N ASP A 313 5.23 -5.64 2.01
CA ASP A 313 4.19 -6.00 1.05
C ASP A 313 4.32 -5.25 -0.28
N THR A 314 4.61 -3.95 -0.25
CA THR A 314 4.59 -3.12 -1.46
C THR A 314 5.71 -3.46 -2.44
N THR A 315 6.95 -3.56 -1.96
CA THR A 315 8.12 -3.90 -2.79
C THR A 315 8.03 -5.34 -3.25
N GLY A 316 7.68 -6.27 -2.37
CA GLY A 316 7.51 -7.69 -2.71
C GLY A 316 6.44 -7.90 -3.78
N THR A 317 5.28 -7.27 -3.64
CA THR A 317 4.20 -7.32 -4.64
C THR A 317 4.64 -6.74 -5.97
N THR A 318 5.35 -5.60 -5.99
CA THR A 318 5.84 -4.98 -7.23
C THR A 318 6.87 -5.87 -7.94
N LEU A 319 7.81 -6.46 -7.21
CA LEU A 319 8.79 -7.40 -7.78
C LEU A 319 8.09 -8.62 -8.38
N ARG A 320 7.12 -9.20 -7.70
CA ARG A 320 6.34 -10.34 -8.19
C ARG A 320 5.58 -10.00 -9.46
N TRP A 321 4.97 -8.81 -9.57
CA TRP A 321 4.40 -8.30 -10.81
C TRP A 321 5.46 -8.20 -11.90
N GLY A 322 6.64 -7.67 -11.60
CA GLY A 322 7.75 -7.56 -12.55
C GLY A 322 8.17 -8.92 -13.11
N LEU A 323 8.39 -9.91 -12.24
CA LEU A 323 8.78 -11.27 -12.66
C LEU A 323 7.69 -11.96 -13.50
N MET A 324 6.43 -11.80 -13.10
CA MET A 324 5.30 -12.33 -13.87
C MET A 324 5.18 -11.68 -15.25
N LEU A 325 5.36 -10.35 -15.33
CA LEU A 325 5.33 -9.62 -16.61
C LEU A 325 6.49 -10.02 -17.52
N MET A 326 7.67 -10.34 -16.98
CA MET A 326 8.79 -10.86 -17.78
C MET A 326 8.46 -12.22 -18.36
N ALA A 327 7.83 -13.12 -17.61
CA ALA A 327 7.38 -14.41 -18.13
C ALA A 327 6.26 -14.28 -19.17
N LYS A 328 5.36 -13.31 -18.97
CA LYS A 328 4.25 -13.03 -19.91
C LYS A 328 4.70 -12.39 -21.21
N TYR A 329 5.73 -11.56 -21.17
CA TYR A 329 6.26 -10.81 -22.32
C TYR A 329 7.74 -11.15 -22.58
N PRO A 330 8.05 -12.36 -23.11
CA PRO A 330 9.44 -12.83 -23.27
C PRO A 330 10.31 -11.88 -24.11
N HIS A 331 9.75 -11.24 -25.13
CA HIS A 331 10.48 -10.30 -25.98
C HIS A 331 10.92 -9.03 -25.23
N ILE A 332 10.17 -8.61 -24.19
CA ILE A 332 10.57 -7.48 -23.31
C ILE A 332 11.68 -7.97 -22.38
N GLN A 333 11.54 -9.17 -21.84
CA GLN A 333 12.59 -9.79 -21.02
C GLN A 333 13.91 -9.94 -21.79
N ASP A 334 13.86 -10.37 -23.05
CA ASP A 334 15.04 -10.49 -23.91
C ASP A 334 15.77 -9.13 -24.04
N ARG A 335 15.05 -8.07 -24.36
CA ARG A 335 15.64 -6.72 -24.46
C ARG A 335 16.25 -6.22 -23.16
N VAL A 336 15.62 -6.50 -22.00
CA VAL A 336 16.17 -6.19 -20.68
C VAL A 336 17.47 -6.97 -20.46
N GLN A 337 17.49 -8.26 -20.77
CA GLN A 337 18.64 -9.12 -20.60
C GLN A 337 19.81 -8.72 -21.52
N GLU A 338 19.53 -8.38 -22.77
CA GLU A 338 20.52 -7.85 -23.71
C GLU A 338 21.15 -6.53 -23.20
N GLU A 339 20.33 -5.63 -22.63
CA GLU A 339 20.83 -4.40 -22.05
C GLU A 339 21.73 -4.66 -20.84
N ILE A 340 21.31 -5.56 -19.93
CA ILE A 340 22.07 -5.97 -18.75
C ILE A 340 23.41 -6.60 -19.16
N ASP A 341 23.40 -7.52 -20.11
CA ASP A 341 24.62 -8.22 -20.58
C ASP A 341 25.62 -7.24 -21.19
N ARG A 342 25.15 -6.30 -22.00
CA ARG A 342 26.00 -5.29 -22.63
C ARG A 342 26.61 -4.31 -21.62
N VAL A 343 25.87 -3.90 -20.58
CA VAL A 343 26.29 -2.82 -19.67
C VAL A 343 26.97 -3.35 -18.43
N ILE A 344 26.45 -4.43 -17.86
CA ILE A 344 26.92 -5.02 -16.60
C ILE A 344 27.77 -6.26 -16.88
N GLY A 345 27.33 -7.11 -17.80
CA GLY A 345 27.97 -8.44 -18.03
C GLY A 345 27.89 -9.31 -16.79
N GLY A 346 29.01 -9.94 -16.42
CA GLY A 346 29.08 -10.87 -15.28
C GLY A 346 29.38 -10.21 -13.91
N ARG A 347 29.56 -8.87 -13.83
CA ARG A 347 29.83 -8.21 -12.55
C ARG A 347 28.57 -7.98 -11.72
N GLN A 348 28.77 -7.69 -10.44
CA GLN A 348 27.68 -7.30 -9.53
C GLN A 348 26.98 -6.03 -10.00
N THR A 349 25.65 -6.04 -10.04
CA THR A 349 24.81 -4.86 -10.27
C THR A 349 24.93 -3.89 -9.09
N VAL A 350 25.08 -2.60 -9.38
CA VAL A 350 25.09 -1.50 -8.40
C VAL A 350 24.11 -0.41 -8.80
N VAL A 351 23.67 0.41 -7.84
CA VAL A 351 22.64 1.46 -8.07
C VAL A 351 23.05 2.43 -9.18
N GLU A 352 24.34 2.75 -9.29
CA GLU A 352 24.87 3.64 -10.34
C GLU A 352 24.64 3.12 -11.77
N ASP A 353 24.47 1.81 -11.96
CA ASP A 353 24.21 1.20 -13.26
C ASP A 353 22.87 1.64 -13.84
N ARG A 354 21.93 2.01 -12.99
CA ARG A 354 20.58 2.46 -13.40
C ARG A 354 20.62 3.55 -14.47
N LYS A 355 21.58 4.46 -14.39
CA LYS A 355 21.75 5.56 -15.38
C LYS A 355 22.15 5.05 -16.76
N LYS A 356 22.69 3.84 -16.85
CA LYS A 356 23.17 3.20 -18.08
C LYS A 356 22.23 2.12 -18.62
N LEU A 357 21.11 1.90 -17.92
CA LEU A 357 20.11 0.87 -18.21
C LEU A 357 18.72 1.51 -18.43
N PRO A 358 18.57 2.42 -19.44
CA PRO A 358 17.33 3.16 -19.64
C PRO A 358 16.13 2.27 -19.95
N TYR A 359 16.30 1.19 -20.71
CA TYR A 359 15.20 0.26 -21.02
C TYR A 359 14.78 -0.55 -19.79
N THR A 360 15.73 -1.06 -19.03
CA THR A 360 15.47 -1.78 -17.77
C THR A 360 14.74 -0.87 -16.77
N ASP A 361 15.18 0.39 -16.63
CA ASP A 361 14.50 1.37 -15.76
C ASP A 361 13.08 1.69 -16.26
N ALA A 362 12.89 1.80 -17.57
CA ALA A 362 11.56 1.97 -18.17
C ALA A 362 10.63 0.78 -17.90
N VAL A 363 11.14 -0.47 -17.98
CA VAL A 363 10.38 -1.68 -17.65
C VAL A 363 9.97 -1.71 -16.19
N ILE A 364 10.84 -1.32 -15.27
CA ILE A 364 10.50 -1.23 -13.83
C ILE A 364 9.42 -0.18 -13.59
N HIS A 365 9.51 1.00 -14.22
CA HIS A 365 8.51 2.04 -14.10
C HIS A 365 7.16 1.61 -14.71
N GLU A 366 7.20 0.98 -15.85
CA GLU A 366 5.98 0.48 -16.51
C GLU A 366 5.31 -0.64 -15.71
N THR A 367 6.10 -1.50 -15.05
CA THR A 367 5.58 -2.49 -14.09
C THR A 367 4.78 -1.79 -12.99
N GLN A 368 5.34 -0.76 -12.37
CA GLN A 368 4.65 0.00 -11.32
C GLN A 368 3.41 0.73 -11.84
N ARG A 369 3.48 1.29 -13.07
CA ARG A 369 2.34 1.97 -13.70
C ARG A 369 1.18 1.02 -13.96
N LEU A 370 1.45 -0.10 -14.64
CA LEU A 370 0.41 -1.05 -15.06
C LEU A 370 -0.17 -1.82 -13.87
N ALA A 371 0.69 -2.36 -13.01
CA ALA A 371 0.28 -3.10 -11.83
C ALA A 371 -0.52 -2.23 -10.86
N ASN A 372 -0.13 -0.95 -10.72
CA ASN A 372 -0.85 0.02 -9.89
C ASN A 372 -1.32 -0.60 -8.56
N ILE A 373 -0.35 -1.05 -7.78
CA ILE A 373 -0.61 -1.89 -6.60
C ILE A 373 -1.44 -1.22 -5.49
N VAL A 374 -1.55 0.13 -5.50
CA VAL A 374 -2.38 0.90 -4.55
C VAL A 374 -3.37 1.79 -5.31
N PRO A 375 -4.37 1.20 -5.98
CA PRO A 375 -5.21 1.88 -6.97
C PRO A 375 -6.05 3.04 -6.45
N MET A 376 -6.45 3.00 -5.18
CA MET A 376 -7.24 4.05 -4.53
C MET A 376 -6.40 5.02 -3.69
N ASN A 377 -5.06 4.90 -3.69
CA ASN A 377 -4.24 5.52 -2.66
C ASN A 377 -4.65 5.06 -1.24
N LEU A 378 -4.01 5.59 -0.21
CA LEU A 378 -4.58 5.51 1.13
C LEU A 378 -5.55 6.68 1.30
N PRO A 379 -6.77 6.47 1.82
CA PRO A 379 -7.78 7.52 1.93
C PRO A 379 -7.26 8.74 2.69
N HIS A 380 -7.52 9.92 2.14
CA HIS A 380 -7.29 11.21 2.78
C HIS A 380 -8.56 11.69 3.49
N MET A 381 -8.43 12.77 4.26
CA MET A 381 -9.52 13.49 4.88
C MET A 381 -9.24 14.98 4.82
N THR A 382 -10.27 15.80 4.63
CA THR A 382 -10.10 17.25 4.68
C THR A 382 -9.87 17.72 6.11
N SER A 383 -8.79 18.50 6.31
CA SER A 383 -8.41 19.08 7.61
C SER A 383 -9.23 20.32 7.98
N CYS A 384 -9.84 20.97 6.99
CA CYS A 384 -10.70 22.15 7.12
C CYS A 384 -11.75 22.16 6.00
N ASP A 385 -12.70 23.11 6.07
CA ASP A 385 -13.61 23.39 4.98
C ASP A 385 -12.81 23.95 3.80
N VAL A 386 -13.07 23.45 2.59
CA VAL A 386 -12.34 23.84 1.38
C VAL A 386 -13.26 23.99 0.18
N THR A 387 -13.05 25.03 -0.62
CA THR A 387 -13.65 25.15 -1.96
C THR A 387 -12.59 24.72 -2.98
N PHE A 388 -12.84 23.56 -3.61
CA PHE A 388 -11.91 22.96 -4.57
C PHE A 388 -12.60 22.83 -5.93
N ASN A 389 -12.03 23.48 -6.94
CA ASN A 389 -12.56 23.52 -8.31
C ASN A 389 -14.07 23.85 -8.38
N GLY A 390 -14.50 24.84 -7.57
CA GLY A 390 -15.88 25.31 -7.51
C GLY A 390 -16.85 24.43 -6.70
N TYR A 391 -16.35 23.39 -6.04
CA TYR A 391 -17.12 22.55 -5.13
C TYR A 391 -16.72 22.77 -3.67
N PHE A 392 -17.72 22.92 -2.80
CA PHE A 392 -17.52 22.98 -1.36
C PHE A 392 -17.38 21.57 -0.78
N ILE A 393 -16.32 21.33 -0.04
CA ILE A 393 -16.01 20.07 0.66
C ILE A 393 -15.80 20.40 2.14
N LYS A 394 -16.66 19.84 2.99
CA LYS A 394 -16.65 20.09 4.42
C LYS A 394 -15.44 19.40 5.09
N LYS A 395 -14.92 20.01 6.15
CA LYS A 395 -13.93 19.39 7.07
C LYS A 395 -14.36 17.98 7.48
N GLY A 396 -13.41 17.05 7.53
CA GLY A 396 -13.66 15.66 7.91
C GLY A 396 -14.29 14.82 6.80
N THR A 397 -14.37 15.35 5.57
CA THR A 397 -14.82 14.56 4.42
C THR A 397 -13.71 13.61 3.96
N ILE A 398 -14.06 12.33 3.77
CA ILE A 398 -13.14 11.34 3.20
C ILE A 398 -12.86 11.70 1.75
N VAL A 399 -11.61 11.64 1.35
CA VAL A 399 -11.17 11.93 -0.02
C VAL A 399 -10.35 10.75 -0.54
N VAL A 400 -10.74 10.24 -1.71
CA VAL A 400 -10.02 9.17 -2.43
C VAL A 400 -9.37 9.76 -3.68
N PRO A 401 -8.05 10.02 -3.64
CA PRO A 401 -7.30 10.36 -4.86
C PRO A 401 -7.06 9.09 -5.67
N LEU A 402 -7.85 8.88 -6.71
CA LEU A 402 -7.91 7.63 -7.46
C LEU A 402 -6.66 7.46 -8.35
N LEU A 403 -5.61 6.79 -7.85
CA LEU A 403 -4.35 6.60 -8.60
C LEU A 403 -4.53 5.78 -9.88
N THR A 404 -5.51 4.85 -9.91
CA THR A 404 -5.87 4.17 -11.16
C THR A 404 -6.16 5.16 -12.29
N SER A 405 -6.88 6.24 -11.99
CA SER A 405 -7.23 7.24 -12.99
C SER A 405 -6.03 8.09 -13.44
N VAL A 406 -5.01 8.19 -12.62
CA VAL A 406 -3.75 8.89 -12.95
C VAL A 406 -2.84 8.03 -13.80
N LEU A 407 -2.62 6.78 -13.36
CA LEU A 407 -1.70 5.84 -14.01
C LEU A 407 -2.29 5.21 -15.29
N LYS A 408 -3.60 5.40 -15.53
CA LYS A 408 -4.31 4.99 -16.75
C LYS A 408 -4.96 6.16 -17.48
N ASP A 409 -4.57 7.41 -17.21
CA ASP A 409 -5.09 8.60 -17.87
C ASP A 409 -4.71 8.58 -19.36
N PRO A 410 -5.67 8.49 -20.29
CA PRO A 410 -5.35 8.45 -21.73
C PRO A 410 -4.77 9.76 -22.27
N SER A 411 -4.89 10.87 -21.53
CA SER A 411 -4.22 12.14 -21.90
C SER A 411 -2.72 12.13 -21.57
N GLU A 412 -2.28 11.23 -20.68
CA GLU A 412 -0.89 11.13 -20.24
C GLU A 412 -0.19 9.87 -20.80
N TRP A 413 -0.93 8.79 -21.05
CA TRP A 413 -0.40 7.48 -21.42
C TRP A 413 -0.95 7.02 -22.78
N ALA A 414 -0.09 6.85 -23.77
CA ALA A 414 -0.48 6.48 -25.13
C ALA A 414 -1.17 5.11 -25.21
N LYS A 415 -0.77 4.16 -24.36
CA LYS A 415 -1.35 2.81 -24.27
C LYS A 415 -1.69 2.48 -22.80
N PRO A 416 -2.70 3.13 -22.20
CA PRO A 416 -2.93 3.10 -20.74
C PRO A 416 -3.18 1.70 -20.17
N ASN A 417 -3.71 0.77 -20.96
CA ASN A 417 -4.07 -0.58 -20.53
C ASN A 417 -3.07 -1.67 -20.98
N SER A 418 -1.98 -1.30 -21.65
CA SER A 418 -0.97 -2.23 -22.14
C SER A 418 0.33 -2.08 -21.36
N PHE A 419 1.10 -3.18 -21.27
CA PHE A 419 2.48 -3.13 -20.79
C PHE A 419 3.37 -2.61 -21.91
N TYR A 420 3.75 -1.34 -21.80
CA TYR A 420 4.43 -0.60 -22.86
C TYR A 420 5.56 0.25 -22.29
N PRO A 421 6.77 -0.30 -22.12
CA PRO A 421 7.92 0.40 -21.52
C PRO A 421 8.30 1.70 -22.21
N GLU A 422 7.98 1.83 -23.51
CA GLU A 422 8.22 3.02 -24.31
C GLU A 422 7.49 4.28 -23.78
N HIS A 423 6.55 4.15 -22.85
CA HIS A 423 6.01 5.30 -22.11
C HIS A 423 7.09 6.11 -21.37
N PHE A 424 8.20 5.47 -21.02
CA PHE A 424 9.29 6.04 -20.24
C PHE A 424 10.59 6.22 -21.06
N LEU A 425 10.49 6.15 -22.38
CA LEU A 425 11.63 6.34 -23.27
C LEU A 425 11.35 7.50 -24.24
N ASP A 426 12.39 8.26 -24.56
CA ASP A 426 12.35 9.21 -25.67
C ASP A 426 12.65 8.53 -27.01
N GLU A 427 12.63 9.30 -28.08
CA GLU A 427 12.89 8.83 -29.45
C GLU A 427 14.30 8.25 -29.62
N THR A 428 15.24 8.59 -28.74
CA THR A 428 16.63 8.07 -28.75
C THR A 428 16.82 6.85 -27.85
N GLY A 429 15.73 6.39 -27.19
CA GLY A 429 15.76 5.26 -26.25
C GLY A 429 16.31 5.61 -24.86
N GLN A 430 16.44 6.90 -24.52
CA GLN A 430 16.84 7.32 -23.19
C GLN A 430 15.64 7.42 -22.26
N PHE A 431 15.87 7.18 -20.97
CA PHE A 431 14.82 7.24 -19.96
C PHE A 431 14.32 8.67 -19.75
N ILE A 432 13.02 8.86 -19.80
CA ILE A 432 12.33 10.12 -19.49
C ILE A 432 11.43 10.01 -18.27
N LYS A 433 11.48 11.01 -17.41
CA LYS A 433 10.53 11.12 -16.29
C LYS A 433 9.17 11.57 -16.81
N ARG A 434 8.13 10.96 -16.23
CA ARG A 434 6.73 11.34 -16.49
C ARG A 434 6.12 11.89 -15.23
N ASP A 435 5.61 13.12 -15.29
CA ASP A 435 4.99 13.78 -14.12
C ASP A 435 3.75 13.04 -13.62
N ALA A 436 2.99 12.42 -14.53
CA ALA A 436 1.83 11.60 -14.21
C ALA A 436 2.20 10.23 -13.59
N PHE A 437 3.48 9.89 -13.48
CA PHE A 437 3.93 8.67 -12.82
C PHE A 437 3.93 8.85 -11.30
N MET A 438 2.81 8.54 -10.67
CA MET A 438 2.54 8.76 -9.26
C MET A 438 2.22 7.47 -8.46
N PRO A 439 2.96 6.35 -8.61
CA PRO A 439 2.68 5.12 -7.86
C PRO A 439 2.97 5.27 -6.36
N PHE A 440 3.75 6.27 -5.97
CA PHE A 440 4.09 6.63 -4.59
C PHE A 440 3.22 7.76 -4.02
N SER A 441 2.12 8.11 -4.71
CA SER A 441 1.30 9.28 -4.41
C SER A 441 2.08 10.60 -4.59
N ALA A 442 1.56 11.70 -4.06
CA ALA A 442 2.20 13.02 -4.13
C ALA A 442 1.90 13.84 -2.87
N GLY A 443 2.56 15.01 -2.77
CA GLY A 443 2.35 15.97 -1.70
C GLY A 443 2.90 15.53 -0.36
N ARG A 444 2.37 16.11 0.72
CA ARG A 444 2.92 15.91 2.07
C ARG A 444 2.80 14.48 2.62
N ARG A 445 1.83 13.70 2.11
CA ARG A 445 1.59 12.30 2.47
C ARG A 445 2.16 11.30 1.46
N MET A 446 3.00 11.75 0.53
CA MET A 446 3.69 10.85 -0.39
C MET A 446 4.49 9.78 0.37
N CYS A 447 4.70 8.65 -0.26
CA CYS A 447 5.44 7.53 0.33
C CYS A 447 6.80 7.98 0.88
N LEU A 448 7.05 7.68 2.15
CA LEU A 448 8.34 8.03 2.75
C LEU A 448 9.46 7.07 2.35
N GLY A 449 9.10 5.85 1.93
CA GLY A 449 10.02 4.81 1.49
C GLY A 449 10.34 4.82 -0.01
N GLU A 450 9.86 5.82 -0.80
CA GLU A 450 10.05 5.85 -2.25
C GLU A 450 11.51 5.64 -2.68
N GLY A 451 12.46 6.34 -2.03
CA GLY A 451 13.88 6.22 -2.36
C GLY A 451 14.43 4.82 -2.14
N LEU A 452 14.05 4.18 -1.02
CA LEU A 452 14.42 2.79 -0.71
C LEU A 452 13.79 1.82 -1.70
N ALA A 453 12.48 1.92 -1.93
CA ALA A 453 11.76 1.04 -2.84
C ALA A 453 12.31 1.10 -4.28
N ARG A 454 12.67 2.29 -4.78
CA ARG A 454 13.29 2.45 -6.10
C ARG A 454 14.65 1.77 -6.20
N MET A 455 15.44 1.82 -5.13
CA MET A 455 16.73 1.14 -5.06
C MET A 455 16.56 -0.37 -4.99
N GLU A 456 15.67 -0.86 -4.13
CA GLU A 456 15.34 -2.28 -4.02
C GLU A 456 14.82 -2.85 -5.34
N LEU A 457 13.81 -2.22 -5.93
CA LEU A 457 13.23 -2.67 -7.20
C LEU A 457 14.28 -2.77 -8.29
N PHE A 458 15.15 -1.76 -8.41
CA PHE A 458 16.20 -1.78 -9.42
C PHE A 458 17.21 -2.91 -9.17
N LEU A 459 17.75 -3.02 -7.96
CA LEU A 459 18.78 -4.00 -7.64
C LEU A 459 18.24 -5.44 -7.73
N PHE A 460 17.09 -5.73 -7.12
CA PHE A 460 16.48 -7.06 -7.16
C PHE A 460 16.11 -7.45 -8.59
N PHE A 461 15.35 -6.60 -9.29
CA PHE A 461 14.87 -6.89 -10.64
C PHE A 461 16.04 -7.13 -11.60
N THR A 462 17.02 -6.23 -11.63
CA THR A 462 18.17 -6.33 -12.52
C THR A 462 19.05 -7.54 -12.19
N SER A 463 19.36 -7.78 -10.90
CA SER A 463 20.19 -8.91 -10.50
C SER A 463 19.53 -10.27 -10.69
N LEU A 464 18.19 -10.34 -10.55
CA LEU A 464 17.47 -11.58 -10.84
C LEU A 464 17.42 -11.86 -12.34
N LEU A 465 17.19 -10.85 -13.20
CA LEU A 465 17.19 -11.01 -14.65
C LEU A 465 18.60 -11.20 -15.23
N GLN A 466 19.63 -10.74 -14.52
CA GLN A 466 21.02 -11.09 -14.84
C GLN A 466 21.28 -12.58 -14.68
N SER A 467 20.70 -13.21 -13.64
CA SER A 467 20.98 -14.61 -13.27
C SER A 467 19.99 -15.61 -13.81
N TYR A 468 18.75 -15.19 -14.07
CA TYR A 468 17.66 -16.08 -14.45
C TYR A 468 16.86 -15.54 -15.63
N ARG A 469 16.36 -16.47 -16.45
CA ARG A 469 15.24 -16.24 -17.35
C ARG A 469 13.97 -16.76 -16.68
N PHE A 470 12.98 -15.89 -16.52
CA PHE A 470 11.69 -16.29 -15.95
C PHE A 470 10.75 -16.75 -17.06
N THR A 471 10.13 -17.91 -16.86
CA THR A 471 9.16 -18.48 -17.80
C THR A 471 7.93 -18.98 -17.06
N THR A 472 6.84 -19.16 -17.78
CA THR A 472 5.71 -19.96 -17.31
C THR A 472 6.10 -21.43 -17.14
N PRO A 473 5.36 -22.21 -16.33
CA PRO A 473 5.53 -23.66 -16.29
C PRO A 473 5.40 -24.30 -17.66
N PRO A 474 6.06 -25.44 -17.92
CA PRO A 474 5.88 -26.17 -19.16
C PRO A 474 4.40 -26.44 -19.48
N GLY A 475 3.98 -26.11 -20.69
CA GLY A 475 2.60 -26.28 -21.16
C GLY A 475 1.63 -25.15 -20.79
N VAL A 476 2.09 -24.14 -20.03
CA VAL A 476 1.28 -22.95 -19.69
C VAL A 476 1.68 -21.78 -20.59
N SER A 477 0.71 -21.19 -21.28
CA SER A 477 0.93 -19.99 -22.10
C SER A 477 1.09 -18.74 -21.23
N GLY A 478 1.93 -17.79 -21.67
CA GLY A 478 2.00 -16.46 -21.06
C GLY A 478 0.64 -15.74 -21.04
N ASP A 479 -0.26 -16.03 -21.98
CA ASP A 479 -1.60 -15.44 -22.03
C ASP A 479 -2.50 -15.88 -20.86
N GLU A 480 -2.24 -17.04 -20.27
CA GLU A 480 -2.96 -17.54 -19.10
C GLU A 480 -2.60 -16.77 -17.80
N LEU A 481 -1.50 -16.01 -17.78
CA LEU A 481 -1.16 -15.16 -16.65
C LEU A 481 -2.12 -13.97 -16.57
N ASP A 482 -2.96 -13.97 -15.53
CA ASP A 482 -4.01 -12.97 -15.31
C ASP A 482 -3.43 -11.65 -14.79
N LEU A 483 -3.71 -10.54 -15.48
CA LEU A 483 -3.29 -9.19 -15.12
C LEU A 483 -4.30 -8.45 -14.23
N LYS A 484 -5.44 -9.05 -13.87
CA LYS A 484 -6.43 -8.41 -12.99
C LYS A 484 -5.94 -8.34 -11.54
N GLY A 485 -5.25 -9.38 -11.10
CA GLY A 485 -4.73 -9.49 -9.75
C GLY A 485 -5.80 -9.70 -8.67
N VAL A 486 -5.34 -9.98 -7.46
CA VAL A 486 -6.16 -10.16 -6.24
C VAL A 486 -6.07 -8.91 -5.39
N VAL A 487 -7.24 -8.36 -5.06
CA VAL A 487 -7.34 -7.10 -4.29
C VAL A 487 -7.25 -7.36 -2.79
N GLY A 488 -6.33 -6.67 -2.15
CA GLY A 488 -6.19 -6.45 -0.72
C GLY A 488 -6.15 -4.96 -0.44
N VAL A 489 -5.32 -4.50 0.49
CA VAL A 489 -4.89 -3.10 0.54
C VAL A 489 -4.03 -2.79 -0.67
N THR A 490 -3.21 -3.77 -1.07
CA THR A 490 -2.49 -3.79 -2.35
C THR A 490 -3.12 -4.77 -3.33
N VAL A 491 -2.92 -4.54 -4.63
CA VAL A 491 -3.31 -5.48 -5.69
C VAL A 491 -2.15 -6.41 -5.98
N ASN A 492 -2.26 -7.64 -5.51
CA ASN A 492 -1.27 -8.69 -5.71
C ASN A 492 -1.47 -9.39 -7.06
N PRO A 493 -0.42 -9.94 -7.69
CA PRO A 493 -0.60 -10.84 -8.84
C PRO A 493 -1.54 -12.00 -8.48
N SER A 494 -2.37 -12.42 -9.42
CA SER A 494 -3.15 -13.64 -9.26
C SER A 494 -2.23 -14.85 -8.99
N PRO A 495 -2.67 -15.85 -8.21
CA PRO A 495 -1.85 -17.02 -7.90
C PRO A 495 -1.29 -17.67 -9.19
N HIS A 496 0.02 -17.80 -9.27
CA HIS A 496 0.73 -18.36 -10.40
C HIS A 496 2.05 -18.99 -9.95
N LYS A 497 2.63 -19.80 -10.82
CA LYS A 497 3.99 -20.33 -10.66
C LYS A 497 4.86 -19.86 -11.81
N LEU A 498 6.14 -19.68 -11.54
CA LEU A 498 7.16 -19.38 -12.54
C LEU A 498 8.31 -20.40 -12.44
N CYS A 499 9.04 -20.56 -13.54
CA CYS A 499 10.33 -21.23 -13.55
C CYS A 499 11.43 -20.16 -13.62
N ALA A 500 12.47 -20.29 -12.80
CA ALA A 500 13.67 -19.46 -12.84
C ALA A 500 14.79 -20.25 -13.52
N ILE A 501 14.89 -20.16 -14.84
CA ILE A 501 15.89 -20.86 -15.64
C ILE A 501 17.22 -20.12 -15.54
N ARG A 502 18.28 -20.81 -15.11
CA ARG A 502 19.61 -20.19 -14.98
C ARG A 502 20.14 -19.74 -16.33
N ARG A 503 20.74 -18.58 -16.34
CA ARG A 503 21.48 -18.06 -17.49
C ARG A 503 22.97 -18.43 -17.37
N SER A 504 23.54 -18.84 -18.49
CA SER A 504 24.98 -19.17 -18.62
C SER A 504 25.85 -17.91 -18.58
#